data_2332f8d7e89426d76b8bdb4e33b88b55
#
_entry.id   2332f8d7e89426d76b8bdb4e33b88b55
#
_cell.length_a   1.000
_cell.length_b   1.000
_cell.length_c   1.000
_cell.angle_alpha   90.00
_cell.angle_beta   90.00
_cell.angle_gamma   90.00
#
_symmetry.space_group_name_H-M   'P 1'
#
loop_
_entity.id
_entity.type
_entity.pdbx_description
1 polymer ?
#
loop_
_entity_poly.entity_id
_entity_poly.type
_entity_poly.pdbx_seq_one_letter_code
_entity_poly.pdbx_strand_id
1 'polypeptide(L)'
;IERANQIAQTTELSANLAKGVKLIDARNKTDFAAGFIPGSINIQGNNAFATWAGWFLTYEEPFMIVASENQIEDLTRKLMRIGLDKVVGFVDNVTEWAAATGQQLETGKVISMDDLNELKQQNNLQLVDLRGAAEYNAGHIKGAEHVFVGTIEKNLDKVSKDRRVVILCQGGDRAAIAYSVLAKHGYHN
;
A
#
# COMPACT_ATOMS: atom_id res chain seq x y z
N ILE A 1 12.51 -24.38 -2.31
CA ILE A 1 11.50 -23.30 -2.18
C ILE A 1 10.57 -23.49 -3.36
N GLU A 2 9.35 -23.94 -3.12
CA GLU A 2 8.33 -23.93 -4.15
C GLU A 2 8.06 -22.47 -4.53
N ARG A 3 8.06 -22.17 -5.83
CA ARG A 3 7.62 -20.85 -6.31
C ARG A 3 6.16 -20.65 -5.96
N ALA A 4 5.79 -19.44 -5.56
CA ALA A 4 4.39 -19.09 -5.48
C ALA A 4 3.74 -19.38 -6.84
N ASN A 5 2.67 -20.16 -6.84
CA ASN A 5 1.96 -20.47 -8.06
C ASN A 5 1.33 -19.21 -8.63
N GLN A 6 1.45 -19.00 -9.93
CA GLN A 6 0.70 -17.94 -10.60
C GLN A 6 -0.79 -18.23 -10.47
N ILE A 7 -1.56 -17.25 -10.06
CA ILE A 7 -3.00 -17.34 -10.07
C ILE A 7 -3.45 -17.17 -11.52
N ALA A 8 -3.54 -18.29 -12.24
CA ALA A 8 -3.86 -18.30 -13.66
C ALA A 8 -5.31 -17.88 -13.95
N GLN A 9 -6.19 -17.98 -12.94
CA GLN A 9 -7.60 -17.67 -13.10
C GLN A 9 -7.98 -16.44 -12.27
N THR A 10 -8.47 -15.42 -12.92
CA THR A 10 -8.98 -14.19 -12.30
C THR A 10 -10.06 -14.45 -11.25
N THR A 11 -10.83 -15.54 -11.42
CA THR A 11 -11.83 -15.99 -10.44
C THR A 11 -11.21 -16.42 -9.11
N GLU A 12 -10.02 -17.01 -9.12
CA GLU A 12 -9.31 -17.39 -7.89
C GLU A 12 -8.82 -16.18 -7.11
N LEU A 13 -8.25 -15.18 -7.81
CA LEU A 13 -7.85 -13.95 -7.17
C LEU A 13 -9.04 -13.23 -6.52
N SER A 14 -10.13 -13.07 -7.26
CA SER A 14 -11.36 -12.42 -6.76
C SER A 14 -11.96 -13.20 -5.57
N ALA A 15 -11.96 -14.53 -5.63
CA ALA A 15 -12.44 -15.38 -4.53
C ALA A 15 -11.55 -15.26 -3.28
N ASN A 16 -10.24 -15.17 -3.45
CA ASN A 16 -9.29 -14.98 -2.35
C ASN A 16 -9.43 -13.59 -1.72
N LEU A 17 -9.59 -12.55 -2.52
CA LEU A 17 -9.85 -11.19 -2.03
C LEU A 17 -11.17 -11.14 -1.25
N ALA A 18 -12.22 -11.78 -1.74
CA ALA A 18 -13.51 -11.87 -1.05
C ALA A 18 -13.42 -12.60 0.30
N LYS A 19 -12.47 -13.52 0.46
CA LYS A 19 -12.17 -14.20 1.73
C LYS A 19 -11.26 -13.38 2.65
N GLY A 20 -10.85 -12.19 2.24
CA GLY A 20 -9.97 -11.31 3.03
C GLY A 20 -8.48 -11.66 2.92
N VAL A 21 -8.06 -12.50 1.97
CA VAL A 21 -6.65 -12.76 1.70
C VAL A 21 -5.98 -11.44 1.27
N LYS A 22 -4.92 -11.06 1.95
CA LYS A 22 -4.21 -9.81 1.67
C LYS A 22 -3.50 -9.87 0.32
N LEU A 23 -3.53 -8.77 -0.41
CA LEU A 23 -2.79 -8.60 -1.67
C LEU A 23 -1.75 -7.49 -1.48
N ILE A 24 -0.48 -7.85 -1.63
CA ILE A 24 0.64 -6.91 -1.57
C ILE A 24 1.03 -6.53 -3.00
N ASP A 25 0.92 -5.27 -3.34
CA ASP A 25 1.38 -4.75 -4.63
C ASP A 25 2.84 -4.32 -4.50
N ALA A 26 3.75 -5.11 -5.06
CA ALA A 26 5.19 -4.87 -4.99
C ALA A 26 5.72 -3.96 -6.11
N ARG A 27 4.85 -3.46 -6.99
CA ARG A 27 5.22 -2.49 -8.03
C ARG A 27 5.69 -1.19 -7.40
N ASN A 28 6.43 -0.40 -8.17
CA ASN A 28 6.82 0.93 -7.71
C ASN A 28 5.59 1.84 -7.49
N LYS A 29 5.72 2.86 -6.68
CA LYS A 29 4.62 3.76 -6.29
C LYS A 29 3.97 4.49 -7.46
N THR A 30 4.71 4.74 -8.54
CA THR A 30 4.19 5.41 -9.73
C THR A 30 3.26 4.49 -10.51
N ASP A 31 3.69 3.25 -10.77
CA ASP A 31 2.86 2.24 -11.44
C ASP A 31 1.64 1.86 -10.60
N PHE A 32 1.83 1.79 -9.27
CA PHE A 32 0.72 1.59 -8.35
C PHE A 32 -0.30 2.74 -8.45
N ALA A 33 0.15 3.99 -8.36
CA ALA A 33 -0.73 5.16 -8.43
C ALA A 33 -1.46 5.27 -9.77
N ALA A 34 -0.87 4.80 -10.87
CA ALA A 34 -1.49 4.79 -12.20
C ALA A 34 -2.68 3.82 -12.29
N GLY A 35 -2.70 2.76 -11.48
CA GLY A 35 -3.82 1.82 -11.40
C GLY A 35 -3.49 0.62 -10.54
N PHE A 36 -4.33 0.35 -9.54
CA PHE A 36 -4.15 -0.77 -8.62
C PHE A 36 -5.46 -1.52 -8.34
N ILE A 37 -5.31 -2.78 -7.96
CA ILE A 37 -6.45 -3.62 -7.58
C ILE A 37 -7.00 -3.12 -6.24
N PRO A 38 -8.32 -2.82 -6.15
CA PRO A 38 -8.93 -2.36 -4.90
C PRO A 38 -8.61 -3.27 -3.71
N GLY A 39 -8.22 -2.67 -2.59
CA GLY A 39 -7.85 -3.39 -1.37
C GLY A 39 -6.41 -3.91 -1.33
N SER A 40 -5.61 -3.77 -2.39
CA SER A 40 -4.18 -4.08 -2.35
C SER A 40 -3.40 -3.05 -1.53
N ILE A 41 -2.31 -3.49 -0.89
CA ILE A 41 -1.39 -2.63 -0.13
C ILE A 41 -0.10 -2.50 -0.91
N ASN A 42 0.30 -1.27 -1.24
CA ASN A 42 1.55 -1.03 -1.95
C ASN A 42 2.75 -1.13 -1.00
N ILE A 43 3.56 -2.14 -1.18
CA ILE A 43 4.86 -2.29 -0.52
C ILE A 43 5.88 -2.59 -1.60
N GLN A 44 6.60 -1.57 -2.05
CA GLN A 44 7.50 -1.70 -3.20
C GLN A 44 8.57 -2.77 -3.01
N GLY A 45 8.85 -3.56 -4.03
CA GLY A 45 9.81 -4.68 -4.06
C GLY A 45 11.27 -4.27 -3.98
N ASN A 46 11.60 -3.21 -3.24
CA ASN A 46 12.93 -2.68 -3.02
C ASN A 46 13.62 -3.30 -1.79
N ASN A 47 14.73 -2.72 -1.34
CA ASN A 47 15.49 -3.21 -0.19
C ASN A 47 14.70 -3.16 1.14
N ALA A 48 13.71 -2.28 1.26
CA ALA A 48 12.87 -2.16 2.45
C ALA A 48 11.62 -3.06 2.42
N PHE A 49 11.42 -3.85 1.35
CA PHE A 49 10.23 -4.66 1.13
C PHE A 49 9.88 -5.55 2.31
N ALA A 50 10.83 -6.37 2.77
CA ALA A 50 10.59 -7.28 3.89
C ALA A 50 10.31 -6.52 5.20
N THR A 51 10.99 -5.40 5.44
CA THR A 51 10.76 -4.56 6.63
C THR A 51 9.32 -4.06 6.67
N TRP A 52 8.82 -3.49 5.56
CA TRP A 52 7.45 -2.99 5.52
C TRP A 52 6.41 -4.11 5.49
N ALA A 53 6.68 -5.22 4.80
CA ALA A 53 5.79 -6.38 4.81
C ALA A 53 5.55 -6.92 6.23
N GLY A 54 6.58 -6.93 7.07
CA GLY A 54 6.47 -7.35 8.48
C GLY A 54 5.56 -6.48 9.35
N TRP A 55 5.24 -5.25 8.93
CA TRP A 55 4.26 -4.41 9.63
C TRP A 55 2.80 -4.75 9.29
N PHE A 56 2.55 -5.30 8.09
CA PHE A 56 1.19 -5.47 7.55
C PHE A 56 0.77 -6.92 7.37
N LEU A 57 1.71 -7.87 7.41
CA LEU A 57 1.45 -9.30 7.29
C LEU A 57 1.69 -10.01 8.61
N THR A 58 0.96 -11.10 8.81
CA THR A 58 1.14 -12.01 9.95
C THR A 58 1.70 -13.35 9.45
N TYR A 59 2.32 -14.12 10.35
CA TYR A 59 2.91 -15.43 10.00
C TYR A 59 1.85 -16.48 9.65
N GLU A 60 0.63 -16.32 10.12
CA GLU A 60 -0.42 -17.33 10.02
C GLU A 60 -1.33 -17.15 8.81
N GLU A 61 -1.45 -15.91 8.31
CA GLU A 61 -2.38 -15.58 7.24
C GLU A 61 -1.74 -15.74 5.85
N PRO A 62 -2.46 -16.37 4.90
CA PRO A 62 -2.02 -16.40 3.51
C PRO A 62 -2.11 -15.02 2.88
N PHE A 63 -1.25 -14.75 1.92
CA PHE A 63 -1.25 -13.52 1.14
C PHE A 63 -0.80 -13.76 -0.31
N MET A 64 -1.10 -12.80 -1.17
CA MET A 64 -0.75 -12.79 -2.59
C MET A 64 0.13 -11.58 -2.90
N ILE A 65 0.85 -11.63 -4.01
CA ILE A 65 1.76 -10.56 -4.45
C ILE A 65 1.41 -10.12 -5.87
N VAL A 66 1.34 -8.81 -6.11
CA VAL A 66 1.39 -8.24 -7.47
C VAL A 66 2.84 -7.90 -7.79
N ALA A 67 3.42 -8.57 -8.75
CA ALA A 67 4.77 -8.33 -9.23
C ALA A 67 4.98 -9.06 -10.56
N SER A 68 5.96 -8.62 -11.35
CA SER A 68 6.38 -9.37 -12.55
C SER A 68 6.96 -10.74 -12.15
N GLU A 69 6.74 -11.74 -12.99
CA GLU A 69 7.16 -13.13 -12.74
C GLU A 69 8.64 -13.25 -12.35
N ASN A 70 9.50 -12.46 -13.01
CA ASN A 70 10.95 -12.48 -12.74
C ASN A 70 11.35 -11.96 -11.36
N GLN A 71 10.47 -11.23 -10.66
CA GLN A 71 10.70 -10.68 -9.32
C GLN A 71 10.20 -11.60 -8.20
N ILE A 72 9.27 -12.51 -8.51
CA ILE A 72 8.56 -13.31 -7.49
C ILE A 72 9.52 -14.16 -6.65
N GLU A 73 10.52 -14.77 -7.26
CA GLU A 73 11.46 -15.59 -6.50
C GLU A 73 12.25 -14.77 -5.47
N ASP A 74 12.76 -13.60 -5.86
CA ASP A 74 13.52 -12.73 -4.96
C ASP A 74 12.62 -12.18 -3.84
N LEU A 75 11.42 -11.70 -4.17
CA LEU A 75 10.45 -11.17 -3.21
C LEU A 75 10.02 -12.25 -2.20
N THR A 76 9.68 -13.42 -2.67
CA THR A 76 9.31 -14.56 -1.81
C THR A 76 10.46 -14.93 -0.88
N ARG A 77 11.69 -14.99 -1.41
CA ARG A 77 12.88 -15.29 -0.61
C ARG A 77 13.14 -14.23 0.48
N LYS A 78 12.93 -12.93 0.18
CA LYS A 78 13.02 -11.85 1.17
C LYS A 78 12.00 -12.03 2.29
N LEU A 79 10.76 -12.39 1.96
CA LEU A 79 9.70 -12.62 2.94
C LEU A 79 9.96 -13.85 3.80
N MET A 80 10.40 -14.96 3.20
CA MET A 80 10.75 -16.18 3.95
C MET A 80 11.85 -15.96 4.98
N ARG A 81 12.82 -15.08 4.71
CA ARG A 81 13.89 -14.74 5.66
C ARG A 81 13.37 -14.11 6.95
N ILE A 82 12.19 -13.52 6.92
CA ILE A 82 11.52 -12.94 8.10
C ILE A 82 10.33 -13.80 8.58
N GLY A 83 10.19 -15.05 8.09
CA GLY A 83 9.16 -16.00 8.50
C GLY A 83 7.81 -15.84 7.80
N LEU A 84 7.69 -14.99 6.78
CA LEU A 84 6.48 -14.81 5.99
C LEU A 84 6.54 -15.75 4.76
N ASP A 85 6.11 -16.99 4.91
CA ASP A 85 6.22 -18.04 3.90
C ASP A 85 4.89 -18.47 3.26
N LYS A 86 3.77 -17.89 3.69
CA LYS A 86 2.42 -18.26 3.20
C LYS A 86 2.00 -17.47 1.95
N VAL A 87 2.90 -17.32 0.99
CA VAL A 87 2.57 -16.78 -0.34
C VAL A 87 1.77 -17.82 -1.10
N VAL A 88 0.50 -17.54 -1.39
CA VAL A 88 -0.40 -18.48 -2.07
C VAL A 88 -0.53 -18.22 -3.57
N GLY A 89 0.03 -17.14 -4.09
CA GLY A 89 0.07 -16.86 -5.53
C GLY A 89 0.52 -15.44 -5.84
N PHE A 90 0.62 -15.13 -7.12
CA PHE A 90 0.95 -13.78 -7.59
C PHE A 90 0.14 -13.40 -8.83
N VAL A 91 0.09 -12.11 -9.09
CA VAL A 91 -0.50 -11.49 -10.28
C VAL A 91 0.58 -10.66 -10.93
N ASP A 92 0.83 -10.87 -12.22
CA ASP A 92 1.84 -10.11 -12.95
C ASP A 92 1.27 -8.89 -13.70
N ASN A 93 -0.03 -8.92 -14.04
CA ASN A 93 -0.66 -7.85 -14.82
C ASN A 93 -2.04 -7.46 -14.25
N VAL A 94 -2.08 -6.32 -13.57
CA VAL A 94 -3.33 -5.80 -12.99
C VAL A 94 -4.34 -5.34 -14.06
N THR A 95 -3.85 -4.91 -15.22
CA THR A 95 -4.73 -4.47 -16.33
C THR A 95 -5.46 -5.65 -16.96
N GLU A 96 -4.78 -6.78 -17.14
CA GLU A 96 -5.41 -8.02 -17.62
C GLU A 96 -6.45 -8.53 -16.63
N TRP A 97 -6.15 -8.48 -15.34
CA TRP A 97 -7.13 -8.81 -14.31
C TRP A 97 -8.38 -7.92 -14.41
N ALA A 98 -8.21 -6.62 -14.53
CA ALA A 98 -9.32 -5.67 -14.66
C ALA A 98 -10.17 -5.97 -15.90
N ALA A 99 -9.53 -6.19 -17.06
CA ALA A 99 -10.21 -6.52 -18.30
C ALA A 99 -10.99 -7.85 -18.21
N ALA A 100 -10.39 -8.86 -17.60
CA ALA A 100 -11.02 -10.20 -17.48
C ALA A 100 -12.17 -10.24 -16.49
N THR A 101 -12.14 -9.42 -15.42
CA THR A 101 -13.20 -9.39 -14.38
C THR A 101 -14.25 -8.32 -14.61
N GLY A 102 -14.01 -7.35 -15.51
CA GLY A 102 -14.84 -6.17 -15.67
C GLY A 102 -14.77 -5.20 -14.48
N GLN A 103 -13.85 -5.42 -13.53
CA GLN A 103 -13.64 -4.54 -12.40
C GLN A 103 -12.73 -3.37 -12.76
N GLN A 104 -12.95 -2.23 -12.12
CA GLN A 104 -12.11 -1.05 -12.34
C GLN A 104 -10.93 -1.06 -11.37
N LEU A 105 -9.78 -0.61 -11.87
CA LEU A 105 -8.65 -0.27 -11.02
C LEU A 105 -8.92 1.06 -10.31
N GLU A 106 -8.46 1.16 -9.08
CA GLU A 106 -8.37 2.44 -8.40
C GLU A 106 -7.08 3.17 -8.79
N THR A 107 -7.03 4.49 -8.62
CA THR A 107 -5.86 5.32 -8.91
C THR A 107 -5.46 6.14 -7.70
N GLY A 108 -4.15 6.35 -7.53
CA GLY A 108 -3.61 7.21 -6.50
C GLY A 108 -3.53 8.67 -6.95
N LYS A 109 -3.69 9.58 -5.99
CA LYS A 109 -3.47 11.01 -6.23
C LYS A 109 -2.15 11.43 -5.62
N VAL A 110 -1.25 11.95 -6.44
CA VAL A 110 0.01 12.55 -6.00
C VAL A 110 -0.09 14.06 -6.21
N ILE A 111 0.28 14.84 -5.22
CA ILE A 111 0.29 16.30 -5.29
C ILE A 111 1.71 16.83 -5.13
N SER A 112 1.97 17.99 -5.69
CA SER A 112 3.24 18.72 -5.51
C SER A 112 3.25 19.50 -4.18
N MET A 113 4.42 20.03 -3.83
CA MET A 113 4.52 20.94 -2.68
C MET A 113 3.79 22.26 -2.92
N ASP A 114 3.69 22.70 -4.17
CA ASP A 114 2.93 23.92 -4.52
C ASP A 114 1.43 23.68 -4.33
N ASP A 115 0.92 22.53 -4.82
CA ASP A 115 -0.47 22.13 -4.55
C ASP A 115 -0.76 22.03 -3.05
N LEU A 116 0.16 21.51 -2.25
CA LEU A 116 0.00 21.45 -0.80
C LEU A 116 -0.09 22.85 -0.20
N ASN A 117 0.73 23.81 -0.64
CA ASN A 117 0.70 25.18 -0.16
C ASN A 117 -0.63 25.86 -0.47
N GLU A 118 -1.20 25.61 -1.65
CA GLU A 118 -2.54 26.09 -1.99
C GLU A 118 -3.62 25.44 -1.11
N LEU A 119 -3.54 24.12 -0.91
CA LEU A 119 -4.50 23.39 -0.06
C LEU A 119 -4.46 23.84 1.40
N LYS A 120 -3.30 24.20 1.92
CA LYS A 120 -3.15 24.72 3.31
C LYS A 120 -3.89 26.03 3.55
N GLN A 121 -4.24 26.77 2.51
CA GLN A 121 -5.08 27.98 2.63
C GLN A 121 -6.57 27.62 2.78
N GLN A 122 -6.95 26.36 2.54
CA GLN A 122 -8.31 25.88 2.71
C GLN A 122 -8.54 25.35 4.14
N ASN A 123 -9.67 25.73 4.75
CA ASN A 123 -9.95 25.39 6.16
C ASN A 123 -10.33 23.92 6.42
N ASN A 124 -10.30 23.05 5.40
CA ASN A 124 -10.74 21.65 5.50
C ASN A 124 -9.64 20.64 5.15
N LEU A 125 -8.41 20.91 5.59
CA LEU A 125 -7.26 20.03 5.36
C LEU A 125 -6.80 19.38 6.67
N GLN A 126 -6.54 18.08 6.62
CA GLN A 126 -5.70 17.37 7.58
C GLN A 126 -4.38 17.00 6.90
N LEU A 127 -3.27 17.37 7.51
CA LEU A 127 -1.93 16.98 7.05
C LEU A 127 -1.38 15.92 8.00
N VAL A 128 -1.02 14.75 7.47
CA VAL A 128 -0.54 13.60 8.26
C VAL A 128 0.89 13.27 7.89
N ASP A 129 1.79 13.34 8.85
CA ASP A 129 3.18 12.92 8.69
C ASP A 129 3.34 11.45 9.10
N LEU A 130 3.75 10.62 8.13
CA LEU A 130 3.83 9.16 8.26
C LEU A 130 5.21 8.66 8.71
N ARG A 131 6.15 9.57 8.94
CA ARG A 131 7.53 9.23 9.29
C ARG A 131 7.63 8.67 10.70
N GLY A 132 8.81 8.15 11.04
CA GLY A 132 9.09 7.70 12.40
C GLY A 132 9.09 8.87 13.39
N ALA A 133 8.83 8.58 14.68
CA ALA A 133 8.76 9.60 15.72
C ALA A 133 10.04 10.45 15.81
N ALA A 134 11.22 9.86 15.64
CA ALA A 134 12.49 10.59 15.66
C ALA A 134 12.60 11.59 14.50
N GLU A 135 12.14 11.21 13.29
CA GLU A 135 12.12 12.11 12.13
C GLU A 135 11.14 13.26 12.33
N TYR A 136 9.94 12.94 12.84
CA TYR A 136 8.91 13.94 13.12
C TYR A 136 9.37 14.95 14.17
N ASN A 137 9.97 14.48 15.27
CA ASN A 137 10.45 15.33 16.36
C ASN A 137 11.66 16.18 15.96
N ALA A 138 12.51 15.70 15.03
CA ALA A 138 13.63 16.47 14.48
C ALA A 138 13.19 17.63 13.61
N GLY A 139 11.96 17.58 13.08
CA GLY A 139 11.35 18.66 12.30
C GLY A 139 10.21 18.16 11.42
N HIS A 140 9.10 18.86 11.43
CA HIS A 140 7.92 18.53 10.63
C HIS A 140 7.24 19.79 10.10
N ILE A 141 6.35 19.64 9.13
CA ILE A 141 5.57 20.75 8.59
C ILE A 141 4.58 21.22 9.66
N LYS A 142 4.58 22.51 9.94
CA LYS A 142 3.67 23.11 10.94
C LYS A 142 2.22 22.72 10.67
N GLY A 143 1.57 22.16 11.69
CA GLY A 143 0.19 21.69 11.63
C GLY A 143 0.02 20.26 11.12
N ALA A 144 1.11 19.55 10.80
CA ALA A 144 1.04 18.12 10.49
C ALA A 144 0.83 17.29 11.77
N GLU A 145 -0.12 16.37 11.71
CA GLU A 145 -0.39 15.40 12.75
C GLU A 145 0.47 14.14 12.51
N HIS A 146 1.04 13.57 13.57
CA HIS A 146 1.92 12.40 13.44
C HIS A 146 1.13 11.10 13.54
N VAL A 147 1.17 10.29 12.47
CA VAL A 147 0.67 8.92 12.47
C VAL A 147 1.70 8.04 11.76
N PHE A 148 2.44 7.25 12.52
CA PHE A 148 3.47 6.38 11.93
C PHE A 148 2.84 5.34 10.99
N VAL A 149 3.37 5.22 9.77
CA VAL A 149 2.83 4.35 8.73
C VAL A 149 2.67 2.89 9.16
N GLY A 150 3.62 2.33 9.89
CA GLY A 150 3.58 0.94 10.35
C GLY A 150 2.41 0.63 11.31
N THR A 151 1.81 1.65 11.90
CA THR A 151 0.68 1.50 12.83
C THR A 151 -0.60 2.15 12.31
N ILE A 152 -0.64 2.57 11.05
CA ILE A 152 -1.77 3.32 10.50
C ILE A 152 -3.09 2.56 10.57
N GLU A 153 -3.11 1.26 10.31
CA GLU A 153 -4.32 0.43 10.44
C GLU A 153 -4.91 0.42 11.86
N LYS A 154 -4.06 0.61 12.88
CA LYS A 154 -4.46 0.66 14.29
C LYS A 154 -4.84 2.07 14.76
N ASN A 155 -4.63 3.08 13.93
CA ASN A 155 -4.82 4.49 14.23
C ASN A 155 -5.69 5.19 13.16
N LEU A 156 -6.60 4.45 12.53
CA LEU A 156 -7.52 4.99 11.53
C LEU A 156 -8.42 6.10 12.09
N ASP A 157 -8.73 6.05 13.38
CA ASP A 157 -9.49 7.05 14.10
C ASP A 157 -8.80 8.43 14.14
N LYS A 158 -7.49 8.48 13.96
CA LYS A 158 -6.71 9.73 13.86
C LYS A 158 -6.74 10.36 12.47
N VAL A 159 -7.25 9.64 11.47
CA VAL A 159 -7.35 10.13 10.10
C VAL A 159 -8.81 10.47 9.79
N SER A 160 -9.06 11.69 9.36
CA SER A 160 -10.42 12.15 9.09
C SER A 160 -11.00 11.53 7.82
N LYS A 161 -12.27 11.13 7.87
CA LYS A 161 -13.05 10.75 6.68
C LYS A 161 -13.77 11.95 6.03
N ASP A 162 -13.94 13.03 6.78
CA ASP A 162 -14.76 14.18 6.38
C ASP A 162 -13.92 15.33 5.82
N ARG A 163 -12.64 15.38 6.18
CA ARG A 163 -11.70 16.40 5.69
C ARG A 163 -10.91 15.86 4.49
N ARG A 164 -10.38 16.76 3.69
CA ARG A 164 -9.32 16.39 2.74
C ARG A 164 -8.07 16.01 3.53
N VAL A 165 -7.54 14.82 3.25
CA VAL A 165 -6.33 14.33 3.93
C VAL A 165 -5.15 14.34 2.95
N VAL A 166 -4.08 15.00 3.36
CA VAL A 166 -2.79 14.90 2.68
C VAL A 166 -1.82 14.17 3.57
N ILE A 167 -1.30 13.07 3.07
CA ILE A 167 -0.29 12.25 3.75
C ILE A 167 1.09 12.53 3.17
N LEU A 168 2.10 12.59 4.02
CA LEU A 168 3.46 12.87 3.59
C LEU A 168 4.49 11.97 4.28
N CYS A 169 5.58 11.76 3.59
CA CYS A 169 6.82 11.19 4.12
C CYS A 169 8.01 11.78 3.38
N GLN A 170 9.20 11.27 3.58
CA GLN A 170 10.41 11.80 2.94
C GLN A 170 10.49 11.51 1.44
N GLY A 171 10.25 10.26 1.02
CA GLY A 171 10.49 9.79 -0.35
C GLY A 171 9.25 9.30 -1.09
N GLY A 172 8.06 9.32 -0.47
CA GLY A 172 6.80 8.86 -1.06
C GLY A 172 6.48 7.40 -0.84
N ASP A 173 7.44 6.53 -0.49
CA ASP A 173 7.20 5.08 -0.34
C ASP A 173 6.24 4.78 0.82
N ARG A 174 6.47 5.39 1.98
CA ARG A 174 5.57 5.29 3.14
C ARG A 174 4.20 5.91 2.88
N ALA A 175 4.17 6.97 2.07
CA ALA A 175 2.91 7.58 1.65
C ALA A 175 2.10 6.65 0.73
N ALA A 176 2.74 5.92 -0.18
CA ALA A 176 2.06 4.94 -1.03
C ALA A 176 1.48 3.77 -0.21
N ILE A 177 2.23 3.28 0.80
CA ILE A 177 1.71 2.28 1.75
C ILE A 177 0.46 2.82 2.46
N ALA A 178 0.57 3.99 3.09
CA ALA A 178 -0.53 4.57 3.85
C ALA A 178 -1.74 4.88 2.97
N TYR A 179 -1.52 5.41 1.75
CA TYR A 179 -2.58 5.66 0.79
C TYR A 179 -3.38 4.39 0.51
N SER A 180 -2.70 3.30 0.19
CA SER A 180 -3.33 2.02 -0.12
C SER A 180 -4.11 1.44 1.07
N VAL A 181 -3.55 1.54 2.29
CA VAL A 181 -4.25 1.12 3.52
C VAL A 181 -5.50 1.97 3.76
N LEU A 182 -5.39 3.28 3.63
CA LEU A 182 -6.52 4.20 3.82
C LEU A 182 -7.61 3.95 2.77
N ALA A 183 -7.25 3.78 1.49
CA ALA A 183 -8.20 3.46 0.42
C ALA A 183 -8.95 2.15 0.71
N LYS A 184 -8.24 1.09 1.13
CA LYS A 184 -8.82 -0.18 1.56
C LYS A 184 -9.86 -0.02 2.67
N HIS A 185 -9.71 0.96 3.55
CA HIS A 185 -10.62 1.27 4.65
C HIS A 185 -11.65 2.38 4.32
N GLY A 186 -11.81 2.70 3.04
CA GLY A 186 -12.85 3.63 2.55
C GLY A 186 -12.54 5.11 2.76
N TYR A 187 -11.26 5.47 2.84
CA TYR A 187 -10.82 6.86 2.85
C TYR A 187 -10.59 7.33 1.40
N HIS A 188 -11.43 8.21 0.89
CA HIS A 188 -11.39 8.65 -0.52
C HIS A 188 -11.13 10.17 -0.65
N ASN A 189 -10.99 10.89 0.45
CA ASN A 189 -10.76 12.33 0.51
C ASN A 189 -9.28 12.66 0.74
#